data_cca25f13da9dc8f623f2d2bee5a07a20
#
_entry.id   cca25f13da9dc8f623f2d2bee5a07a20
#
_cell.length_a   1.000
_cell.length_b   1.000
_cell.length_c   1.000
_cell.angle_alpha   90.00
_cell.angle_beta   90.00
_cell.angle_gamma   90.00
#
_symmetry.space_group_name_H-M   'P 1'
#
loop_
_entity.id
_entity.type
_entity.pdbx_description
1 polymer ?
#
loop_
_entity_poly.entity_id
_entity_poly.type
_entity_poly.pdbx_seq_one_letter_code
_entity_poly.pdbx_strand_id
1 'polypeptide(L)'
;GNFVIGYWLRGPLRAGGEIVAGFMGKYYDMLMEDVRMHEGMKACMNCGVCTAVCPAAEFYNYDPRQIVSTVQTQDDEAIEALLRSETIWYCGECMSCRPRCPRGNTPGYVVQALRNLSQKLGFFTESEKGRQQFALKRLIGENILRTGYCITPRLVNPDMHPEQGPVWKWVYDNDREVFGRFNPTYMQEGPGAMRRIDERSLEELRRIFEETGGMEFFDS
;
A
#
# COMPACT_ATOMS: atom_id res chain seq x y z
N GLY A 1 0.16 -33.54 -7.24
CA GLY A 1 -0.68 -33.22 -8.37
C GLY A 1 -0.55 -31.77 -8.75
N ASN A 2 0.09 -31.50 -9.86
CA ASN A 2 0.40 -30.18 -10.45
C ASN A 2 -0.86 -29.34 -10.70
N PHE A 3 -1.07 -28.31 -9.94
CA PHE A 3 -2.04 -27.28 -10.28
C PHE A 3 -1.65 -25.97 -9.60
N VAL A 4 -0.73 -25.21 -10.12
CA VAL A 4 -0.59 -23.74 -9.93
C VAL A 4 0.61 -23.14 -10.71
N ILE A 5 0.98 -23.71 -11.84
CA ILE A 5 1.98 -23.06 -12.72
C ILE A 5 1.37 -22.96 -14.11
N GLY A 6 0.39 -22.10 -14.30
CA GLY A 6 -0.27 -21.99 -15.60
C GLY A 6 -0.92 -20.65 -15.93
N TYR A 7 -0.89 -19.67 -15.04
CA TYR A 7 -1.58 -18.40 -15.29
C TYR A 7 -0.68 -17.22 -15.70
N TRP A 8 0.63 -17.41 -15.73
CA TRP A 8 1.58 -16.31 -15.97
C TRP A 8 2.12 -16.19 -17.40
N LEU A 9 1.64 -17.01 -18.36
CA LEU A 9 2.14 -17.00 -19.74
C LEU A 9 1.03 -17.09 -20.81
N ARG A 10 -0.11 -16.46 -20.60
CA ARG A 10 -1.07 -16.24 -21.69
C ARG A 10 -1.29 -14.74 -21.91
N GLY A 11 -0.42 -14.15 -22.69
CA GLY A 11 -0.76 -12.98 -23.47
C GLY A 11 -2.01 -13.24 -24.34
N PRO A 12 -2.72 -12.22 -24.83
CA PRO A 12 -3.98 -12.38 -25.57
C PRO A 12 -3.82 -13.37 -26.72
N LEU A 13 -4.75 -14.33 -26.81
CA LEU A 13 -4.80 -15.30 -27.89
C LEU A 13 -4.89 -14.60 -29.25
N ARG A 14 -3.91 -14.86 -30.10
CA ARG A 14 -3.89 -14.38 -31.49
C ARG A 14 -4.94 -15.11 -32.33
N ALA A 15 -5.89 -14.38 -32.88
CA ALA A 15 -6.49 -14.71 -34.15
C ALA A 15 -5.82 -13.79 -35.20
N GLY A 16 -5.10 -14.40 -36.15
CA GLY A 16 -4.37 -13.86 -37.30
C GLY A 16 -4.50 -12.37 -37.58
N GLY A 17 -3.56 -11.58 -37.16
CA GLY A 17 -3.42 -10.17 -37.47
C GLY A 17 -2.20 -9.61 -36.78
N GLU A 18 -1.36 -8.89 -37.48
CA GLU A 18 -0.19 -8.19 -36.94
C GLU A 18 -0.58 -7.39 -35.72
N ILE A 19 0.11 -7.62 -34.59
CA ILE A 19 -0.04 -6.78 -33.42
C ILE A 19 0.51 -5.41 -33.81
N VAL A 20 -0.38 -4.43 -33.93
CA VAL A 20 0.00 -3.03 -33.91
C VAL A 20 0.46 -2.78 -32.44
N ALA A 21 1.76 -2.93 -32.20
CA ALA A 21 2.41 -2.47 -31.00
C ALA A 21 2.26 -0.94 -30.97
N GLY A 22 1.28 -0.42 -30.24
CA GLY A 22 1.10 1.01 -30.21
C GLY A 22 -0.18 1.55 -29.60
N PHE A 23 -0.97 0.79 -28.82
CA PHE A 23 -2.25 1.31 -28.33
C PHE A 23 -2.57 1.09 -26.84
N MET A 24 -1.66 0.51 -26.06
CA MET A 24 -1.78 0.53 -24.60
C MET A 24 -0.54 1.22 -24.03
N GLY A 25 -0.74 2.17 -23.12
CA GLY A 25 0.35 2.92 -22.54
C GLY A 25 1.23 2.03 -21.65
N LYS A 26 2.54 2.21 -21.71
CA LYS A 26 3.53 1.47 -20.93
C LYS A 26 3.18 1.41 -19.44
N TYR A 27 2.80 2.55 -18.85
CA TYR A 27 2.48 2.62 -17.43
C TYR A 27 1.14 1.98 -17.10
N TYR A 28 0.17 2.04 -18.03
CA TYR A 28 -1.08 1.34 -17.85
C TYR A 28 -0.89 -0.18 -17.83
N ASP A 29 -0.07 -0.72 -18.71
CA ASP A 29 0.24 -2.15 -18.74
C ASP A 29 0.92 -2.60 -17.44
N MET A 30 1.91 -1.82 -16.96
CA MET A 30 2.57 -2.08 -15.67
C MET A 30 1.60 -2.01 -14.48
N LEU A 31 0.63 -1.09 -14.51
CA LEU A 31 -0.41 -1.03 -13.49
C LEU A 31 -1.31 -2.26 -13.52
N MET A 32 -1.66 -2.76 -14.71
CA MET A 32 -2.52 -3.94 -14.86
C MET A 32 -1.87 -5.25 -14.37
N GLU A 33 -0.56 -5.28 -14.16
CA GLU A 33 0.13 -6.39 -13.48
C GLU A 33 -0.18 -6.43 -11.97
N ASP A 34 -0.60 -5.31 -11.38
CA ASP A 34 -0.95 -5.26 -9.96
C ASP A 34 -2.36 -5.85 -9.73
N VAL A 35 -2.44 -6.86 -8.87
CA VAL A 35 -3.70 -7.56 -8.56
C VAL A 35 -4.83 -6.61 -8.12
N ARG A 36 -4.49 -5.50 -7.48
CA ARG A 36 -5.47 -4.48 -7.04
C ARG A 36 -6.18 -3.80 -8.19
N MET A 37 -5.56 -3.72 -9.37
CA MET A 37 -6.20 -3.14 -10.55
C MET A 37 -7.37 -3.98 -11.06
N HIS A 38 -7.30 -5.30 -10.98
CA HIS A 38 -8.38 -6.20 -11.41
C HIS A 38 -9.67 -5.98 -10.61
N GLU A 39 -9.56 -5.66 -9.32
CA GLU A 39 -10.71 -5.31 -8.49
C GLU A 39 -10.96 -3.79 -8.43
N GLY A 40 -9.93 -2.99 -8.57
CA GLY A 40 -9.96 -1.54 -8.40
C GLY A 40 -10.56 -0.81 -9.58
N MET A 41 -10.33 -1.33 -10.80
CA MET A 41 -10.64 -0.60 -12.01
C MET A 41 -11.52 -1.37 -12.98
N LYS A 42 -12.75 -0.87 -13.16
CA LYS A 42 -13.68 -1.19 -14.21
C LYS A 42 -13.97 0.11 -14.97
N ALA A 43 -14.78 0.08 -16.03
CA ALA A 43 -15.13 1.30 -16.75
C ALA A 43 -15.73 2.37 -15.83
N CYS A 44 -14.99 3.45 -15.58
CA CYS A 44 -15.44 4.57 -14.76
C CYS A 44 -16.38 5.47 -15.58
N MET A 45 -17.57 5.74 -15.02
CA MET A 45 -18.55 6.64 -15.66
C MET A 45 -18.41 8.10 -15.22
N ASN A 46 -17.36 8.43 -14.48
CA ASN A 46 -17.02 9.80 -14.04
C ASN A 46 -18.10 10.50 -13.19
N CYS A 47 -18.90 9.77 -12.41
CA CYS A 47 -20.06 10.31 -11.66
C CYS A 47 -19.70 11.15 -10.42
N GLY A 48 -18.48 11.10 -9.91
CA GLY A 48 -17.99 11.91 -8.78
C GLY A 48 -18.36 11.42 -7.38
N VAL A 49 -19.11 10.35 -7.24
CA VAL A 49 -19.53 9.84 -5.90
C VAL A 49 -18.32 9.52 -5.01
N CYS A 50 -17.26 8.94 -5.55
CA CYS A 50 -16.04 8.62 -4.80
C CYS A 50 -15.34 9.87 -4.23
N THR A 51 -15.39 10.99 -4.94
CA THR A 51 -14.86 12.28 -4.46
C THR A 51 -15.77 12.87 -3.38
N ALA A 52 -17.09 12.84 -3.58
CA ALA A 52 -18.04 13.39 -2.63
C ALA A 52 -18.03 12.71 -1.25
N VAL A 53 -17.57 11.46 -1.17
CA VAL A 53 -17.49 10.69 0.09
C VAL A 53 -16.09 10.55 0.62
N CYS A 54 -15.10 11.16 -0.04
CA CYS A 54 -13.70 11.00 0.32
C CYS A 54 -13.31 11.95 1.46
N PRO A 55 -12.92 11.43 2.65
CA PRO A 55 -12.51 12.32 3.74
C PRO A 55 -11.23 13.12 3.39
N ALA A 56 -10.35 12.59 2.53
CA ALA A 56 -9.15 13.32 2.11
C ALA A 56 -9.49 14.54 1.22
N ALA A 57 -10.59 14.51 0.47
CA ALA A 57 -11.01 15.62 -0.37
C ALA A 57 -11.47 16.87 0.44
N GLU A 58 -11.77 16.70 1.72
CA GLU A 58 -12.11 17.80 2.62
C GLU A 58 -10.88 18.62 3.03
N PHE A 59 -9.71 17.95 3.15
CA PHE A 59 -8.50 18.55 3.69
C PHE A 59 -7.45 18.86 2.62
N TYR A 60 -7.53 18.22 1.46
CA TYR A 60 -6.56 18.33 0.38
C TYR A 60 -7.27 18.59 -0.95
N ASN A 61 -6.56 19.19 -1.90
CA ASN A 61 -6.99 19.21 -3.29
C ASN A 61 -6.84 17.80 -3.88
N TYR A 62 -7.78 16.91 -3.52
CA TYR A 62 -7.72 15.49 -3.84
C TYR A 62 -9.03 15.00 -4.47
N ASP A 63 -8.95 14.47 -5.67
CA ASP A 63 -10.09 13.93 -6.41
C ASP A 63 -9.81 12.49 -6.90
N PRO A 64 -10.27 11.46 -6.16
CA PRO A 64 -10.09 10.07 -6.57
C PRO A 64 -10.79 9.73 -7.90
N ARG A 65 -11.85 10.46 -8.29
CA ARG A 65 -12.51 10.31 -9.59
C ARG A 65 -11.56 10.73 -10.72
N GLN A 66 -10.88 11.87 -10.56
CA GLN A 66 -9.93 12.35 -11.56
C GLN A 66 -8.77 11.38 -11.74
N ILE A 67 -8.22 10.83 -10.64
CA ILE A 67 -7.14 9.84 -10.70
C ILE A 67 -7.58 8.62 -11.51
N VAL A 68 -8.73 8.01 -11.19
CA VAL A 68 -9.24 6.84 -11.93
C VAL A 68 -9.52 7.19 -13.38
N SER A 69 -10.09 8.36 -13.66
CA SER A 69 -10.35 8.83 -15.02
C SER A 69 -9.07 9.00 -15.83
N THR A 70 -8.01 9.57 -15.23
CA THR A 70 -6.69 9.72 -15.86
C THR A 70 -6.09 8.35 -16.18
N VAL A 71 -6.10 7.40 -15.24
CA VAL A 71 -5.59 6.04 -15.51
C VAL A 71 -6.39 5.35 -16.64
N GLN A 72 -7.71 5.59 -16.70
CA GLN A 72 -8.56 5.02 -17.75
C GLN A 72 -8.25 5.55 -19.16
N THR A 73 -7.63 6.73 -19.29
CA THR A 73 -7.22 7.24 -20.60
C THR A 73 -6.09 6.44 -21.25
N GLN A 74 -5.31 5.71 -20.44
CA GLN A 74 -4.12 4.97 -20.86
C GLN A 74 -3.02 5.88 -21.45
N ASP A 75 -3.07 7.16 -21.15
CA ASP A 75 -2.10 8.15 -21.57
C ASP A 75 -0.87 8.08 -20.64
N ASP A 76 0.27 7.69 -21.19
CA ASP A 76 1.52 7.51 -20.43
C ASP A 76 2.01 8.80 -19.79
N GLU A 77 1.90 9.93 -20.47
CA GLU A 77 2.34 11.23 -19.95
C GLU A 77 1.48 11.64 -18.73
N ALA A 78 0.17 11.46 -18.84
CA ALA A 78 -0.76 11.77 -17.77
C ALA A 78 -0.60 10.82 -16.57
N ILE A 79 -0.34 9.52 -16.80
CA ILE A 79 -0.09 8.55 -15.73
C ILE A 79 1.26 8.83 -15.08
N GLU A 80 2.32 9.12 -15.83
CA GLU A 80 3.62 9.48 -15.25
C GLU A 80 3.51 10.73 -14.38
N ALA A 81 2.76 11.73 -14.82
CA ALA A 81 2.50 12.93 -14.00
C ALA A 81 1.82 12.59 -12.67
N LEU A 82 0.90 11.62 -12.64
CA LEU A 82 0.31 11.11 -11.39
C LEU A 82 1.35 10.39 -10.52
N LEU A 83 2.18 9.53 -11.11
CA LEU A 83 3.21 8.76 -10.39
C LEU A 83 4.24 9.66 -9.69
N ARG A 84 4.53 10.85 -10.25
CA ARG A 84 5.44 11.86 -9.69
C ARG A 84 4.76 12.80 -8.70
N SER A 85 3.42 12.83 -8.69
CA SER A 85 2.66 13.83 -7.93
C SER A 85 2.54 13.51 -6.43
N GLU A 86 2.31 14.56 -5.62
CA GLU A 86 1.86 14.42 -4.24
C GLU A 86 0.44 13.81 -4.14
N THR A 87 -0.37 13.95 -5.18
CA THR A 87 -1.80 13.66 -5.16
C THR A 87 -2.10 12.21 -4.79
N ILE A 88 -1.37 11.24 -5.33
CA ILE A 88 -1.59 9.82 -5.02
C ILE A 88 -1.33 9.50 -3.55
N TRP A 89 -0.56 10.32 -2.83
CA TRP A 89 -0.21 10.11 -1.42
C TRP A 89 -1.22 10.67 -0.42
N TYR A 90 -2.23 11.42 -0.88
CA TYR A 90 -3.30 11.95 -0.01
C TYR A 90 -4.36 10.91 0.37
N CYS A 91 -4.48 9.81 -0.35
CA CYS A 91 -5.44 8.76 -0.04
C CYS A 91 -5.17 8.13 1.33
N GLY A 92 -6.13 8.19 2.24
CA GLY A 92 -6.04 7.55 3.57
C GLY A 92 -6.39 6.05 3.57
N GLU A 93 -6.58 5.43 2.39
CA GLU A 93 -6.88 4.00 2.22
C GLU A 93 -8.08 3.48 3.03
N CYS A 94 -8.99 4.37 3.40
CA CYS A 94 -10.18 4.05 4.23
C CYS A 94 -11.24 3.24 3.50
N MET A 95 -11.13 3.06 2.18
CA MET A 95 -12.05 2.32 1.28
C MET A 95 -13.50 2.81 1.26
N SER A 96 -13.81 4.00 1.79
CA SER A 96 -15.17 4.59 1.77
C SER A 96 -15.73 4.75 0.34
N CYS A 97 -14.88 4.87 -0.65
CA CYS A 97 -15.27 4.94 -2.06
C CYS A 97 -15.79 3.61 -2.63
N ARG A 98 -15.37 2.45 -2.08
CA ARG A 98 -15.71 1.12 -2.60
C ARG A 98 -17.22 0.82 -2.60
N PRO A 99 -17.92 0.87 -1.45
CA PRO A 99 -19.34 0.48 -1.39
C PRO A 99 -20.27 1.47 -2.09
N ARG A 100 -19.79 2.64 -2.48
CA ARG A 100 -20.59 3.72 -3.06
C ARG A 100 -20.45 3.86 -4.58
N CYS A 101 -19.50 3.13 -5.18
CA CYS A 101 -19.30 3.18 -6.61
C CYS A 101 -20.37 2.39 -7.37
N PRO A 102 -21.20 3.03 -8.25
CA PRO A 102 -22.27 2.34 -8.99
C PRO A 102 -21.72 1.37 -10.05
N ARG A 103 -20.43 1.48 -10.41
CA ARG A 103 -19.74 0.60 -11.35
C ARG A 103 -18.90 -0.48 -10.65
N GLY A 104 -18.85 -0.49 -9.32
CA GLY A 104 -18.07 -1.42 -8.53
C GLY A 104 -16.55 -1.19 -8.65
N ASN A 105 -16.10 0.04 -8.96
CA ASN A 105 -14.69 0.44 -8.87
C ASN A 105 -14.28 0.63 -7.41
N THR A 106 -12.99 0.44 -7.15
CA THR A 106 -12.37 0.77 -5.87
C THR A 106 -11.22 1.74 -6.12
N PRO A 107 -11.50 3.06 -6.22
CA PRO A 107 -10.45 4.07 -6.45
C PRO A 107 -9.27 3.96 -5.51
N GLY A 108 -9.48 3.59 -4.25
CA GLY A 108 -8.41 3.34 -3.29
C GLY A 108 -7.41 2.27 -3.73
N TYR A 109 -7.85 1.22 -4.41
CA TYR A 109 -6.96 0.18 -4.96
C TYR A 109 -6.17 0.69 -6.16
N VAL A 110 -6.79 1.50 -7.02
CA VAL A 110 -6.07 2.15 -8.13
C VAL A 110 -4.95 3.03 -7.59
N VAL A 111 -5.23 3.82 -6.54
CA VAL A 111 -4.21 4.66 -5.89
C VAL A 111 -3.10 3.82 -5.25
N GLN A 112 -3.42 2.71 -4.60
CA GLN A 112 -2.41 1.82 -4.04
C GLN A 112 -1.51 1.21 -5.13
N ALA A 113 -2.08 0.82 -6.28
CA ALA A 113 -1.29 0.35 -7.42
C ALA A 113 -0.37 1.44 -7.97
N LEU A 114 -0.87 2.68 -8.12
CA LEU A 114 -0.06 3.83 -8.51
C LEU A 114 1.10 4.08 -7.54
N ARG A 115 0.86 4.05 -6.23
CA ARG A 115 1.91 4.20 -5.21
C ARG A 115 2.97 3.11 -5.33
N ASN A 116 2.53 1.86 -5.49
CA ASN A 116 3.45 0.73 -5.66
C ASN A 116 4.31 0.89 -6.91
N LEU A 117 3.72 1.29 -8.04
CA LEU A 117 4.45 1.55 -9.27
C LEU A 117 5.39 2.75 -9.13
N SER A 118 4.94 3.84 -8.48
CA SER A 118 5.79 5.01 -8.19
C SER A 118 7.01 4.62 -7.35
N GLN A 119 6.84 3.75 -6.36
CA GLN A 119 7.95 3.24 -5.55
C GLN A 119 8.89 2.37 -6.37
N LYS A 120 8.38 1.43 -7.16
CA LYS A 120 9.20 0.56 -8.03
C LYS A 120 10.03 1.33 -9.06
N LEU A 121 9.49 2.42 -9.57
CA LEU A 121 10.16 3.26 -10.59
C LEU A 121 10.99 4.41 -9.99
N GLY A 122 10.99 4.59 -8.66
CA GLY A 122 11.73 5.64 -7.98
C GLY A 122 11.09 7.03 -8.02
N PHE A 123 9.92 7.20 -8.64
CA PHE A 123 9.23 8.50 -8.75
C PHE A 123 8.76 9.06 -7.41
N PHE A 124 8.52 8.21 -6.41
CA PHE A 124 8.15 8.62 -5.05
C PHE A 124 9.16 9.58 -4.40
N THR A 125 10.41 9.59 -4.87
CA THR A 125 11.47 10.47 -4.37
C THR A 125 11.21 11.95 -4.67
N GLU A 126 10.38 12.24 -5.66
CA GLU A 126 10.00 13.61 -6.04
C GLU A 126 8.90 14.18 -5.12
N SER A 127 8.20 13.31 -4.38
CA SER A 127 7.13 13.67 -3.44
C SER A 127 7.62 13.62 -1.99
N GLU A 128 7.35 14.65 -1.20
CA GLU A 128 7.67 14.64 0.24
C GLU A 128 6.88 13.55 0.96
N LYS A 129 5.56 13.47 0.70
CA LYS A 129 4.71 12.43 1.29
C LYS A 129 5.05 11.04 0.79
N GLY A 130 5.50 10.92 -0.45
CA GLY A 130 6.02 9.67 -1.01
C GLY A 130 7.20 9.15 -0.21
N ARG A 131 8.20 10.00 0.03
CA ARG A 131 9.37 9.65 0.86
C ARG A 131 8.99 9.30 2.30
N GLN A 132 8.09 10.08 2.91
CA GLN A 132 7.60 9.82 4.27
C GLN A 132 6.88 8.46 4.37
N GLN A 133 5.99 8.17 3.44
CA GLN A 133 5.27 6.90 3.42
C GLN A 133 6.17 5.71 3.09
N PHE A 134 7.18 5.89 2.25
CA PHE A 134 8.17 4.86 1.98
C PHE A 134 8.97 4.53 3.24
N ALA A 135 9.47 5.55 3.94
CA ALA A 135 10.20 5.38 5.20
C ALA A 135 9.34 4.68 6.27
N LEU A 136 8.06 5.08 6.40
CA LEU A 136 7.13 4.44 7.33
C LEU A 136 6.86 2.97 6.96
N LYS A 137 6.63 2.68 5.70
CA LYS A 137 6.41 1.31 5.20
C LYS A 137 7.61 0.42 5.49
N ARG A 138 8.83 0.92 5.29
CA ARG A 138 10.07 0.21 5.60
C ARG A 138 10.18 -0.06 7.10
N LEU A 139 9.99 0.95 7.93
CA LEU A 139 10.03 0.83 9.39
C LEU A 139 9.03 -0.21 9.92
N ILE A 140 7.80 -0.19 9.42
CA ILE A 140 6.75 -1.15 9.78
C ILE A 140 7.14 -2.57 9.31
N GLY A 141 7.61 -2.72 8.08
CA GLY A 141 8.02 -4.01 7.54
C GLY A 141 9.17 -4.64 8.33
N GLU A 142 10.21 -3.86 8.65
CA GLU A 142 11.32 -4.30 9.50
C GLU A 142 10.82 -4.73 10.89
N ASN A 143 9.86 -3.99 11.46
CA ASN A 143 9.29 -4.35 12.76
C ASN A 143 8.48 -5.65 12.70
N ILE A 144 7.71 -5.87 11.62
CA ILE A 144 7.00 -7.14 11.38
C ILE A 144 7.98 -8.31 11.32
N LEU A 145 9.03 -8.19 10.51
CA LEU A 145 10.04 -9.25 10.35
C LEU A 145 10.78 -9.57 11.66
N ARG A 146 10.95 -8.56 12.53
CA ARG A 146 11.65 -8.71 13.81
C ARG A 146 10.74 -9.21 14.92
N THR A 147 9.48 -8.82 14.96
CA THR A 147 8.62 -9.00 16.14
C THR A 147 7.31 -9.73 15.84
N GLY A 148 6.92 -9.87 14.58
CA GLY A 148 5.61 -10.36 14.16
C GLY A 148 4.49 -9.33 14.25
N TYR A 149 4.79 -8.07 14.64
CA TYR A 149 3.81 -6.99 14.80
C TYR A 149 4.11 -5.81 13.90
N CYS A 150 3.08 -5.23 13.28
CA CYS A 150 3.24 -4.02 12.46
C CYS A 150 3.62 -2.80 13.31
N ILE A 151 3.08 -2.67 14.51
CA ILE A 151 3.37 -1.57 15.43
C ILE A 151 3.65 -2.14 16.82
N THR A 152 4.73 -1.70 17.43
CA THR A 152 5.04 -1.94 18.83
C THR A 152 5.24 -0.58 19.54
N PRO A 153 5.01 -0.48 20.85
CA PRO A 153 5.20 0.80 21.57
C PRO A 153 6.58 1.41 21.37
N ARG A 154 7.61 0.57 21.24
CA ARG A 154 8.99 1.02 21.03
C ARG A 154 9.35 1.39 19.59
N LEU A 155 8.43 1.23 18.65
CA LEU A 155 8.65 1.61 17.26
C LEU A 155 8.69 3.13 17.08
N VAL A 156 7.84 3.86 17.82
CA VAL A 156 7.72 5.31 17.74
C VAL A 156 8.58 5.95 18.83
N ASN A 157 9.85 6.19 18.52
CA ASN A 157 10.79 6.82 19.44
C ASN A 157 10.39 8.30 19.68
N PRO A 158 10.11 8.74 20.91
CA PRO A 158 9.69 10.10 21.22
C PRO A 158 10.74 11.18 20.90
N ASP A 159 12.03 10.83 20.86
CA ASP A 159 13.09 11.78 20.50
C ASP A 159 13.08 12.09 18.99
N MET A 160 12.58 11.14 18.17
CA MET A 160 12.39 11.32 16.73
C MET A 160 10.98 11.84 16.40
N HIS A 161 10.04 11.72 17.31
CA HIS A 161 8.62 12.04 17.15
C HIS A 161 8.11 12.92 18.30
N PRO A 162 8.69 14.12 18.49
CA PRO A 162 8.30 15.02 19.57
C PRO A 162 6.84 15.50 19.47
N GLU A 163 6.23 15.43 18.27
CA GLU A 163 4.82 15.73 18.03
C GLU A 163 3.86 14.80 18.78
N GLN A 164 4.32 13.63 19.22
CA GLN A 164 3.51 12.70 20.02
C GLN A 164 3.28 13.20 21.47
N GLY A 165 4.09 14.15 21.92
CA GLY A 165 3.92 14.83 23.20
C GLY A 165 4.41 14.05 24.42
N PRO A 166 4.32 14.69 25.62
CA PRO A 166 4.93 14.17 26.84
C PRO A 166 4.26 12.90 27.39
N VAL A 167 2.95 12.71 27.11
CA VAL A 167 2.24 11.51 27.53
C VAL A 167 2.78 10.28 26.81
N TRP A 168 3.05 10.39 25.51
CA TRP A 168 3.67 9.30 24.76
C TRP A 168 5.08 8.98 25.24
N LYS A 169 5.88 10.01 25.53
CA LYS A 169 7.22 9.81 26.10
C LYS A 169 7.15 9.01 27.40
N TRP A 170 6.21 9.35 28.28
CA TRP A 170 6.02 8.61 29.52
C TRP A 170 5.60 7.16 29.27
N VAL A 171 4.66 6.90 28.34
CA VAL A 171 4.25 5.54 27.95
C VAL A 171 5.42 4.75 27.38
N TYR A 172 6.25 5.38 26.55
CA TYR A 172 7.42 4.75 25.94
C TYR A 172 8.45 4.32 27.01
N ASP A 173 8.72 5.20 27.98
CA ASP A 173 9.67 4.94 29.06
C ASP A 173 9.15 3.88 30.04
N ASN A 174 7.82 3.72 30.17
CA ASN A 174 7.16 2.81 31.11
C ASN A 174 6.35 1.70 30.40
N ASP A 175 6.69 1.34 29.19
CA ASP A 175 5.92 0.44 28.32
C ASP A 175 5.57 -0.91 29.00
N ARG A 176 6.50 -1.49 29.73
CA ARG A 176 6.29 -2.76 30.44
C ARG A 176 5.26 -2.65 31.57
N GLU A 177 5.26 -1.56 32.30
CA GLU A 177 4.29 -1.31 33.38
C GLU A 177 2.90 -1.06 32.77
N VAL A 178 2.83 -0.20 31.75
CA VAL A 178 1.57 0.18 31.10
C VAL A 178 0.93 -1.03 30.41
N PHE A 179 1.65 -1.70 29.53
CA PHE A 179 1.09 -2.81 28.74
C PHE A 179 1.03 -4.12 29.54
N GLY A 180 1.89 -4.32 30.53
CA GLY A 180 1.85 -5.45 31.45
C GLY A 180 0.57 -5.52 32.28
N ARG A 181 -0.10 -4.39 32.52
CA ARG A 181 -1.42 -4.34 33.20
C ARG A 181 -2.53 -4.96 32.34
N PHE A 182 -2.43 -4.85 31.01
CA PHE A 182 -3.40 -5.39 30.06
C PHE A 182 -3.01 -6.79 29.57
N ASN A 183 -1.72 -7.09 29.55
CA ASN A 183 -1.16 -8.37 29.14
C ASN A 183 0.03 -8.76 29.98
N PRO A 184 -0.12 -9.69 30.94
CA PRO A 184 0.98 -10.14 31.81
C PRO A 184 2.17 -10.73 31.03
N THR A 185 1.96 -11.24 29.83
CA THR A 185 3.01 -11.82 28.96
C THR A 185 3.53 -10.82 27.90
N TYR A 186 3.34 -9.51 28.12
CA TYR A 186 3.86 -8.47 27.23
C TYR A 186 5.36 -8.66 26.96
N MET A 187 5.73 -8.84 25.67
CA MET A 187 7.09 -9.11 25.20
C MET A 187 7.76 -10.35 25.80
N GLN A 188 6.96 -11.27 26.38
CA GLN A 188 7.41 -12.55 26.95
C GLN A 188 6.71 -13.72 26.24
N GLU A 189 7.15 -14.94 26.51
CA GLU A 189 6.47 -16.17 26.10
C GLU A 189 5.15 -16.33 26.82
N GLY A 190 4.12 -16.79 26.11
CA GLY A 190 2.81 -17.05 26.68
C GLY A 190 1.67 -16.53 25.82
N PRO A 191 0.42 -16.68 26.27
CA PRO A 191 -0.75 -16.23 25.52
C PRO A 191 -0.92 -14.70 25.61
N GLY A 192 -1.65 -14.13 24.65
CA GLY A 192 -2.07 -12.73 24.66
C GLY A 192 -1.43 -11.89 23.56
N ALA A 193 -1.92 -10.67 23.41
CA ALA A 193 -1.42 -9.70 22.43
C ALA A 193 -0.02 -9.20 22.81
N MET A 194 0.79 -8.86 21.83
CA MET A 194 2.16 -8.36 21.99
C MET A 194 3.08 -9.29 22.81
N ARG A 195 2.79 -10.59 22.80
CA ARG A 195 3.71 -11.61 23.29
C ARG A 195 4.94 -11.74 22.39
N ARG A 196 5.98 -12.36 22.85
CA ARG A 196 7.11 -12.75 22.00
C ARG A 196 6.64 -13.85 21.02
N ILE A 197 6.77 -13.58 19.74
CA ILE A 197 6.48 -14.57 18.68
C ILE A 197 7.67 -15.52 18.59
N ASP A 198 7.38 -16.80 18.39
CA ASP A 198 8.42 -17.83 18.26
C ASP A 198 9.17 -17.71 16.92
N GLU A 199 10.42 -18.18 16.92
CA GLU A 199 11.33 -18.06 15.77
C GLU A 199 10.80 -18.78 14.53
N ARG A 200 10.06 -19.89 14.69
CA ARG A 200 9.49 -20.62 13.57
C ARG A 200 8.43 -19.77 12.86
N SER A 201 7.56 -19.12 13.62
CA SER A 201 6.54 -18.23 13.06
C SER A 201 7.15 -16.99 12.39
N LEU A 202 8.24 -16.45 12.94
CA LEU A 202 8.98 -15.35 12.31
C LEU A 202 9.66 -15.80 11.00
N GLU A 203 10.18 -17.01 10.95
CA GLU A 203 10.75 -17.59 9.73
C GLU A 203 9.68 -17.83 8.65
N GLU A 204 8.48 -18.30 9.05
CA GLU A 204 7.34 -18.43 8.13
C GLU A 204 6.93 -17.06 7.56
N LEU A 205 6.91 -16.00 8.39
CA LEU A 205 6.68 -14.62 7.92
C LEU A 205 7.75 -14.17 6.92
N ARG A 206 9.02 -14.43 7.19
CA ARG A 206 10.12 -14.09 6.27
C ARG A 206 9.92 -14.75 4.90
N ARG A 207 9.59 -16.03 4.87
CA ARG A 207 9.29 -16.74 3.62
C ARG A 207 8.11 -16.15 2.87
N ILE A 208 7.05 -15.71 3.58
CA ILE A 208 5.93 -15.02 2.95
C ILE A 208 6.43 -13.73 2.28
N PHE A 209 7.27 -12.94 2.93
CA PHE A 209 7.85 -11.72 2.36
C PHE A 209 8.73 -12.02 1.14
N GLU A 210 9.53 -13.09 1.16
CA GLU A 210 10.35 -13.54 0.03
C GLU A 210 9.48 -13.93 -1.17
N GLU A 211 8.52 -14.83 -0.96
CA GLU A 211 7.63 -15.34 -2.02
C GLU A 211 6.69 -14.29 -2.63
N THR A 212 6.36 -13.25 -1.87
CA THR A 212 5.45 -12.18 -2.32
C THR A 212 6.18 -10.95 -2.85
N GLY A 213 7.52 -10.96 -2.92
CA GLY A 213 8.33 -9.82 -3.34
C GLY A 213 8.45 -8.73 -2.28
N GLY A 214 8.00 -9.00 -1.05
CA GLY A 214 8.10 -8.03 0.06
C GLY A 214 9.54 -7.71 0.45
N MET A 215 10.48 -8.65 0.24
CA MET A 215 11.90 -8.43 0.53
C MET A 215 12.57 -7.49 -0.46
N GLU A 216 12.16 -7.46 -1.74
CA GLU A 216 12.69 -6.55 -2.75
C GLU A 216 12.57 -5.08 -2.34
N PHE A 217 11.56 -4.80 -1.53
CA PHE A 217 11.31 -3.46 -0.99
C PHE A 217 12.39 -2.98 0.00
N PHE A 218 13.10 -3.88 0.67
CA PHE A 218 14.17 -3.52 1.60
C PHE A 218 15.53 -3.33 0.89
N ASP A 219 15.65 -3.85 -0.33
CA ASP A 219 16.87 -3.79 -1.14
C ASP A 219 16.90 -2.57 -2.08
N SER A 220 15.77 -1.83 -2.18
CA SER A 220 15.58 -0.66 -3.05
C SER A 220 15.99 0.69 -2.45
#